data_c4ca1957036cb935842838ee11efc8dd
#
_entry.id   c4ca1957036cb935842838ee11efc8dd
#
_cell.length_a   1.000
_cell.length_b   1.000
_cell.length_c   1.000
_cell.angle_alpha   90.00
_cell.angle_beta   90.00
_cell.angle_gamma   90.00
#
_symmetry.space_group_name_H-M   'P 1'
#
loop_
_entity.id
_entity.type
_entity.pdbx_description
1 polymer ?
#
loop_
_entity_poly.entity_id
_entity_poly.type
_entity_poly.pdbx_seq_one_letter_code
_entity_poly.pdbx_strand_id
1 'polypeptide(L)'
;MSAHEIEIILSRQLADCLTVPVFLVDPEGTLIFYNEPAEKILGKKYQDTGPMPVGDWGTSFFPQDEDGKDIPPEELPLVQTLQNKVPAHKTFWIKSLNGKSTKISVTSIPIIGRSKNFSGAMAIFWDNEVLE
;
A
#
# COMPACT_ATOMS: atom_id res chain seq x y z
N MET A 1 3.60 15.53 -20.27
CA MET A 1 4.11 14.40 -19.86
C MET A 1 4.23 14.29 -18.41
N SER A 2 3.78 13.35 -17.90
CA SER A 2 3.85 13.28 -16.57
C SER A 2 4.88 12.46 -16.12
N ALA A 3 5.85 12.99 -15.79
CA ALA A 3 6.82 12.27 -15.11
C ALA A 3 6.50 12.30 -13.66
N HIS A 4 6.60 11.18 -13.04
CA HIS A 4 6.62 11.14 -11.60
C HIS A 4 7.89 11.81 -11.11
N GLU A 5 7.82 12.39 -9.94
CA GLU A 5 9.02 12.96 -9.34
C GLU A 5 10.07 11.90 -9.12
N ILE A 6 11.32 12.32 -9.03
CA ILE A 6 12.42 11.40 -8.87
C ILE A 6 12.30 10.58 -7.59
N GLU A 7 11.68 11.15 -6.55
CA GLU A 7 11.44 10.42 -5.30
C GLU A 7 10.57 9.21 -5.51
N ILE A 8 9.57 9.31 -6.38
CA ILE A 8 8.71 8.18 -6.70
C ILE A 8 9.47 7.14 -7.50
N ILE A 9 10.27 7.58 -8.46
CA ILE A 9 11.09 6.66 -9.27
C ILE A 9 12.05 5.87 -8.38
N LEU A 10 12.73 6.57 -7.47
CA LEU A 10 13.66 5.91 -6.55
C LEU A 10 12.93 4.99 -5.57
N SER A 11 11.75 5.39 -5.11
CA SER A 11 10.95 4.55 -4.23
C SER A 11 10.52 3.27 -4.91
N ARG A 12 10.15 3.35 -6.19
CA ARG A 12 9.80 2.18 -6.96
C ARG A 12 10.99 1.25 -7.15
N GLN A 13 12.17 1.80 -7.43
CA GLN A 13 13.38 0.99 -7.54
C GLN A 13 13.72 0.31 -6.22
N LEU A 14 13.57 1.02 -5.11
CA LEU A 14 13.77 0.43 -3.80
C LEU A 14 12.77 -0.70 -3.55
N ALA A 15 11.51 -0.48 -3.87
CA ALA A 15 10.48 -1.49 -3.67
C ALA A 15 10.79 -2.77 -4.44
N ASP A 16 11.34 -2.64 -5.66
CA ASP A 16 11.70 -3.82 -6.46
C ASP A 16 12.82 -4.63 -5.82
N CYS A 17 13.61 -4.02 -4.95
CA CYS A 17 14.71 -4.72 -4.28
C CYS A 17 14.33 -5.31 -2.93
N LEU A 18 13.16 -4.98 -2.42
CA LEU A 18 12.74 -5.46 -1.10
C LEU A 18 12.05 -6.81 -1.20
N THR A 19 12.19 -7.61 -0.14
CA THR A 19 11.56 -8.92 -0.07
C THR A 19 10.23 -8.89 0.67
N VAL A 20 9.82 -7.73 1.16
CA VAL A 20 8.52 -7.55 1.82
C VAL A 20 7.57 -6.83 0.88
N PRO A 21 6.26 -7.03 1.02
CA PRO A 21 5.30 -6.34 0.15
C PRO A 21 5.33 -4.84 0.33
N VAL A 22 5.33 -4.12 -0.78
CA VAL A 22 5.36 -2.66 -0.78
C VAL A 22 4.37 -2.13 -1.81
N PHE A 23 3.60 -1.12 -1.41
CA PHE A 23 2.67 -0.40 -2.29
C PHE A 23 3.12 1.04 -2.41
N LEU A 24 2.98 1.61 -3.60
CA LEU A 24 3.23 3.04 -3.83
C LEU A 24 1.95 3.68 -4.36
N VAL A 25 1.59 4.81 -3.78
CA VAL A 25 0.47 5.61 -4.28
C VAL A 25 0.94 7.02 -4.60
N ASP A 26 0.27 7.67 -5.55
CA ASP A 26 0.54 9.07 -5.89
C ASP A 26 -0.22 9.99 -4.93
N PRO A 27 -0.06 11.33 -5.04
CA PRO A 27 -0.73 12.24 -4.11
C PRO A 27 -2.26 12.18 -4.16
N GLU A 28 -2.83 11.72 -5.25
CA GLU A 28 -4.28 11.58 -5.36
C GLU A 28 -4.78 10.25 -4.79
N GLY A 29 -3.87 9.38 -4.37
CA GLY A 29 -4.25 8.09 -3.81
C GLY A 29 -4.34 6.97 -4.82
N THR A 30 -3.94 7.22 -6.06
CA THR A 30 -3.91 6.15 -7.07
C THR A 30 -2.74 5.22 -6.79
N LEU A 31 -3.02 3.92 -6.71
CA LEU A 31 -1.97 2.93 -6.56
C LEU A 31 -1.23 2.83 -7.87
N ILE A 32 0.05 3.20 -7.86
CA ILE A 32 0.84 3.28 -9.09
C ILE A 32 1.86 2.16 -9.22
N PHE A 33 2.06 1.38 -8.18
CA PHE A 33 2.98 0.24 -8.24
C PHE A 33 2.87 -0.60 -6.97
N TYR A 34 3.03 -1.91 -7.12
CA TYR A 34 3.36 -2.78 -5.99
C TYR A 34 4.33 -3.87 -6.49
N ASN A 35 5.18 -4.33 -5.58
CA ASN A 35 6.28 -5.22 -5.95
C ASN A 35 5.84 -6.69 -5.97
N GLU A 36 6.76 -7.58 -6.35
CA GLU A 36 6.46 -9.00 -6.46
C GLU A 36 5.97 -9.64 -5.15
N PRO A 37 6.59 -9.36 -3.98
CA PRO A 37 6.03 -9.89 -2.74
C PRO A 37 4.58 -9.46 -2.50
N ALA A 38 4.22 -8.23 -2.88
CA ALA A 38 2.83 -7.77 -2.76
C ALA A 38 1.93 -8.54 -3.72
N GLU A 39 2.40 -8.85 -4.92
CA GLU A 39 1.64 -9.65 -5.88
C GLU A 39 1.27 -11.00 -5.31
N LYS A 40 2.16 -11.60 -4.55
CA LYS A 40 1.89 -12.90 -3.93
C LYS A 40 0.82 -12.84 -2.86
N ILE A 41 0.83 -11.77 -2.06
CA ILE A 41 -0.20 -11.60 -1.03
C ILE A 41 -1.56 -11.32 -1.66
N LEU A 42 -1.58 -10.45 -2.67
CA LEU A 42 -2.84 -10.04 -3.29
C LEU A 42 -3.41 -11.10 -4.23
N GLY A 43 -2.56 -11.96 -4.76
CA GLY A 43 -2.98 -12.97 -5.72
C GLY A 43 -3.13 -12.45 -7.13
N LYS A 44 -2.58 -11.28 -7.44
CA LYS A 44 -2.67 -10.69 -8.77
C LYS A 44 -1.47 -9.82 -9.06
N LYS A 45 -0.98 -9.89 -10.29
CA LYS A 45 0.19 -9.11 -10.70
C LYS A 45 -0.18 -7.66 -11.04
N TYR A 46 0.71 -6.75 -10.72
CA TYR A 46 0.50 -5.35 -11.06
C TYR A 46 0.32 -5.15 -12.57
N GLN A 47 1.03 -5.92 -13.37
CA GLN A 47 0.87 -5.85 -14.83
C GLN A 47 -0.57 -6.08 -15.26
N ASP A 48 -1.32 -6.88 -14.51
CA ASP A 48 -2.69 -7.23 -14.86
C ASP A 48 -3.69 -6.23 -14.29
N THR A 49 -3.40 -5.64 -13.14
CA THR A 49 -4.32 -4.68 -12.53
C THR A 49 -4.13 -3.26 -13.04
N GLY A 50 -2.86 -2.89 -13.33
CA GLY A 50 -2.54 -1.51 -13.63
C GLY A 50 -2.81 -0.58 -12.45
N PRO A 51 -2.72 0.73 -12.68
CA PRO A 51 -3.02 1.71 -11.62
C PRO A 51 -4.45 1.58 -11.12
N MET A 52 -4.63 1.71 -9.81
CA MET A 52 -5.95 1.61 -9.17
C MET A 52 -6.22 2.82 -8.29
N PRO A 53 -7.34 3.52 -8.48
CA PRO A 53 -7.72 4.59 -7.56
C PRO A 53 -8.06 4.05 -6.19
N VAL A 54 -8.08 4.94 -5.19
CA VAL A 54 -8.28 4.54 -3.80
C VAL A 54 -9.60 3.79 -3.59
N GLY A 55 -10.63 4.16 -4.33
CA GLY A 55 -11.91 3.47 -4.23
C GLY A 55 -11.82 2.00 -4.62
N ASP A 56 -10.87 1.65 -5.48
CA ASP A 56 -10.68 0.28 -5.91
C ASP A 56 -9.76 -0.49 -4.97
N TRP A 57 -8.54 0.01 -4.72
CA TRP A 57 -7.61 -0.77 -3.87
C TRP A 57 -8.02 -0.77 -2.40
N GLY A 58 -8.68 0.30 -1.95
CA GLY A 58 -9.12 0.38 -0.55
C GLY A 58 -10.18 -0.65 -0.18
N THR A 59 -10.85 -1.24 -1.16
CA THR A 59 -11.89 -2.23 -0.91
C THR A 59 -11.60 -3.59 -1.54
N SER A 60 -10.70 -3.63 -2.54
CA SER A 60 -10.48 -4.86 -3.31
C SER A 60 -9.89 -6.01 -2.51
N PHE A 61 -9.21 -5.72 -1.42
CA PHE A 61 -8.52 -6.75 -0.64
C PHE A 61 -9.23 -7.05 0.67
N PHE A 62 -10.44 -6.55 0.82
CA PHE A 62 -11.32 -6.84 1.95
C PHE A 62 -10.62 -6.69 3.29
N PRO A 63 -10.10 -5.47 3.62
CA PRO A 63 -9.47 -5.28 4.92
C PRO A 63 -10.51 -5.43 6.03
N GLN A 64 -10.17 -6.21 7.06
CA GLN A 64 -11.07 -6.52 8.16
C GLN A 64 -10.35 -6.42 9.49
N ASP A 65 -11.09 -6.05 10.53
CA ASP A 65 -10.53 -6.01 11.88
C ASP A 65 -10.59 -7.40 12.52
N GLU A 66 -10.20 -7.49 13.81
CA GLU A 66 -10.16 -8.76 14.51
C GLU A 66 -11.55 -9.40 14.67
N ASP A 67 -12.59 -8.60 14.62
CA ASP A 67 -13.97 -9.08 14.75
C ASP A 67 -14.57 -9.48 13.41
N GLY A 68 -13.81 -9.37 12.33
CA GLY A 68 -14.29 -9.69 10.99
C GLY A 68 -15.09 -8.58 10.35
N LYS A 69 -15.09 -7.39 10.95
CA LYS A 69 -15.80 -6.24 10.37
C LYS A 69 -14.93 -5.57 9.32
N ASP A 70 -15.57 -5.10 8.27
CA ASP A 70 -14.85 -4.38 7.23
C ASP A 70 -14.28 -3.08 7.77
N ILE A 71 -13.04 -2.79 7.39
CA ILE A 71 -12.40 -1.53 7.77
C ILE A 71 -12.70 -0.52 6.68
N PRO A 72 -13.30 0.63 7.02
CA PRO A 72 -13.56 1.66 6.01
C PRO A 72 -12.23 2.20 5.46
N PRO A 73 -12.19 2.60 4.18
CA PRO A 73 -10.94 3.08 3.58
C PRO A 73 -10.28 4.20 4.34
N GLU A 74 -11.03 5.11 4.95
CA GLU A 74 -10.45 6.24 5.68
C GLU A 74 -9.68 5.82 6.92
N GLU A 75 -9.81 4.57 7.36
CA GLU A 75 -9.04 4.06 8.50
C GLU A 75 -7.78 3.30 8.09
N LEU A 76 -7.57 3.12 6.79
CA LEU A 76 -6.38 2.41 6.32
C LEU A 76 -5.15 3.30 6.43
N PRO A 77 -3.98 2.74 6.78
CA PRO A 77 -2.77 3.56 6.95
C PRO A 77 -2.42 4.42 5.75
N LEU A 78 -2.51 3.87 4.53
CA LEU A 78 -2.20 4.66 3.34
C LEU A 78 -3.11 5.86 3.20
N VAL A 79 -4.41 5.68 3.44
CA VAL A 79 -5.35 6.79 3.34
C VAL A 79 -5.08 7.84 4.40
N GLN A 80 -4.77 7.40 5.63
CA GLN A 80 -4.43 8.33 6.70
C GLN A 80 -3.17 9.12 6.38
N THR A 81 -2.15 8.46 5.82
CA THR A 81 -0.93 9.14 5.42
C THR A 81 -1.18 10.14 4.29
N LEU A 82 -2.06 9.79 3.35
CA LEU A 82 -2.43 10.71 2.27
C LEU A 82 -3.12 11.96 2.81
N GLN A 83 -3.99 11.80 3.81
CA GLN A 83 -4.74 12.93 4.36
C GLN A 83 -3.90 13.79 5.29
N ASN A 84 -3.11 13.17 6.15
CA ASN A 84 -2.40 13.86 7.23
C ASN A 84 -0.93 14.10 6.94
N LYS A 85 -0.38 13.44 5.94
CA LYS A 85 1.02 13.58 5.50
C LYS A 85 2.01 13.23 6.60
N VAL A 86 1.63 12.26 7.44
CA VAL A 86 2.49 11.72 8.50
C VAL A 86 2.44 10.20 8.44
N PRO A 87 3.41 9.51 9.04
CA PRO A 87 3.36 8.05 9.06
C PRO A 87 2.13 7.54 9.79
N ALA A 88 1.65 6.38 9.37
CA ALA A 88 0.54 5.70 10.00
C ALA A 88 0.84 4.20 10.09
N HIS A 89 0.23 3.53 11.05
CA HIS A 89 0.50 2.12 11.29
C HIS A 89 -0.76 1.45 11.81
N LYS A 90 -1.01 0.22 11.34
CA LYS A 90 -2.17 -0.56 11.78
C LYS A 90 -1.96 -2.02 11.46
N THR A 91 -2.48 -2.88 12.33
CA THR A 91 -2.51 -4.33 12.10
C THR A 91 -3.95 -4.73 11.79
N PHE A 92 -4.14 -5.50 10.73
CA PHE A 92 -5.47 -5.94 10.33
C PHE A 92 -5.37 -7.15 9.41
N TRP A 93 -6.52 -7.69 9.00
CA TRP A 93 -6.58 -8.84 8.11
C TRP A 93 -6.91 -8.38 6.71
N ILE A 94 -6.29 -9.03 5.72
CA ILE A 94 -6.71 -8.86 4.33
C ILE A 94 -7.10 -10.20 3.76
N LYS A 95 -7.95 -10.17 2.76
CA LYS A 95 -8.32 -11.37 2.02
C LYS A 95 -7.81 -11.19 0.60
N SER A 96 -6.91 -12.06 0.17
CA SER A 96 -6.38 -11.96 -1.17
C SER A 96 -7.43 -12.36 -2.20
N LEU A 97 -7.16 -12.02 -3.46
CA LEU A 97 -8.09 -12.31 -4.54
C LEU A 97 -8.33 -13.81 -4.74
N ASN A 98 -7.43 -14.65 -4.22
CA ASN A 98 -7.62 -16.09 -4.25
C ASN A 98 -8.34 -16.63 -3.01
N GLY A 99 -8.84 -15.76 -2.15
CA GLY A 99 -9.64 -16.15 -0.99
C GLY A 99 -8.88 -16.39 0.31
N LYS A 100 -7.55 -16.31 0.28
CA LYS A 100 -6.75 -16.55 1.48
C LYS A 100 -6.75 -15.31 2.39
N SER A 101 -7.02 -15.51 3.69
CA SER A 101 -6.94 -14.44 4.70
C SER A 101 -5.56 -14.43 5.34
N THR A 102 -5.00 -13.24 5.50
CA THR A 102 -3.67 -13.07 6.07
C THR A 102 -3.69 -11.89 7.03
N LYS A 103 -3.12 -12.08 8.22
CA LYS A 103 -2.96 -10.97 9.18
C LYS A 103 -1.68 -10.24 8.85
N ILE A 104 -1.77 -8.94 8.68
CA ILE A 104 -0.62 -8.12 8.31
C ILE A 104 -0.50 -6.91 9.20
N SER A 105 0.72 -6.43 9.35
CA SER A 105 0.97 -5.12 9.93
C SER A 105 1.43 -4.22 8.81
N VAL A 106 0.86 -3.03 8.73
CA VAL A 106 1.15 -2.08 7.66
C VAL A 106 1.68 -0.81 8.27
N THR A 107 2.80 -0.33 7.74
CA THR A 107 3.32 1.01 8.05
C THR A 107 3.32 1.79 6.76
N SER A 108 2.67 2.95 6.76
CA SER A 108 2.73 3.84 5.60
C SER A 108 3.51 5.09 5.95
N ILE A 109 4.26 5.59 4.99
CA ILE A 109 5.08 6.79 5.17
C ILE A 109 4.83 7.74 4.02
N PRO A 110 4.84 9.06 4.29
CA PRO A 110 4.73 10.02 3.20
C PRO A 110 6.06 10.12 2.44
N ILE A 111 5.97 10.35 1.15
CA ILE A 111 7.14 10.61 0.33
C ILE A 111 7.17 12.11 0.10
N ILE A 112 8.18 12.76 0.66
CA ILE A 112 8.32 14.21 0.60
C ILE A 112 9.46 14.53 -0.36
N GLY A 113 9.14 15.27 -1.39
CA GLY A 113 10.12 15.66 -2.38
C GLY A 113 10.72 17.03 -2.11
N ARG A 114 11.25 17.62 -3.16
CA ARG A 114 11.86 18.95 -3.06
C ARG A 114 10.87 19.98 -2.57
N SER A 115 11.37 20.95 -1.85
CA SER A 115 10.57 22.06 -1.31
C SER A 115 9.41 21.57 -0.45
N LYS A 116 9.60 20.40 0.18
CA LYS A 116 8.60 19.79 1.03
C LYS A 116 7.30 19.44 0.30
N ASN A 117 7.38 19.25 -1.02
CA ASN A 117 6.22 18.83 -1.79
C ASN A 117 5.85 17.39 -1.45
N PHE A 118 4.57 17.14 -1.22
CA PHE A 118 4.07 15.81 -0.99
C PHE A 118 4.00 15.07 -2.34
N SER A 119 4.76 13.99 -2.47
CA SER A 119 4.90 13.27 -3.74
C SER A 119 4.13 11.96 -3.76
N GLY A 120 3.54 11.55 -2.65
CA GLY A 120 2.82 10.29 -2.57
C GLY A 120 3.11 9.60 -1.25
N ALA A 121 2.84 8.30 -1.20
CA ALA A 121 3.07 7.53 0.01
C ALA A 121 3.48 6.10 -0.33
N MET A 122 4.19 5.48 0.60
CA MET A 122 4.61 4.08 0.48
C MET A 122 4.06 3.32 1.66
N ALA A 123 3.48 2.13 1.43
CA ALA A 123 3.08 1.23 2.49
C ALA A 123 3.96 0.00 2.45
N ILE A 124 4.45 -0.41 3.61
CA ILE A 124 5.24 -1.61 3.77
C ILE A 124 4.44 -2.57 4.63
N PHE A 125 4.33 -3.81 4.19
CA PHE A 125 3.50 -4.82 4.85
C PHE A 125 4.38 -5.89 5.47
N TRP A 126 4.05 -6.31 6.68
CA TRP A 126 4.69 -7.46 7.31
C TRP A 126 3.64 -8.51 7.63
N ASP A 127 3.98 -9.76 7.34
CA ASP A 127 3.16 -10.88 7.74
C ASP A 127 3.46 -11.20 9.21
N ASN A 128 2.48 -11.00 10.07
CA ASN A 128 2.69 -11.20 11.51
C ASN A 128 3.05 -12.64 11.87
N GLU A 129 2.70 -13.60 11.04
CA GLU A 129 3.02 -14.98 11.32
C GLU A 129 4.52 -15.26 11.18
N VAL A 130 5.24 -14.43 10.46
CA VAL A 130 6.66 -14.61 10.22
C VAL A 130 7.51 -13.95 11.30
N LEU A 131 6.92 -13.09 12.12
CA LEU A 131 7.65 -12.29 13.08
C LEU A 131 7.86 -12.96 14.44
N GLU A 132 7.63 -14.23 14.52
CA GLU A 132 7.82 -14.94 15.79
C GLU A 132 9.26 -14.98 16.22
#